data_d68e6297e94368a60c90e0d09c9f001f
#
_entry.id   d68e6297e94368a60c90e0d09c9f001f
#
_cell.length_a   1.000
_cell.length_b   1.000
_cell.length_c   1.000
_cell.angle_alpha   90.00
_cell.angle_beta   90.00
_cell.angle_gamma   90.00
#
_symmetry.space_group_name_H-M   'P 1'
#
loop_
_entity.id
_entity.type
_entity.pdbx_description
1 polymer ?
#
loop_
_entity_poly.entity_id
_entity_poly.type
_entity_poly.pdbx_seq_one_letter_code
_entity_poly.pdbx_strand_id
1 'polypeptide(L)'
;MLSAAAFAADKVVKLPKPNLNRTGTVMKALSERQSTREYASKALTLADLSDLLWAANGINRSDAGKRTAPSAMNKQDVDVYVILSEGSYLYDAKNHQLNLIAEGDYRGAVAGGQAFVKTAPVSLVLISDVSRFGDAQKIQNQLMGAMDAGIVSQNISIFCSAAKLATV
;
A
#
# COMPACT_ATOMS: atom_id res chain seq x y z
N MET A 1 9.44 10.84 -26.07
CA MET A 1 9.72 11.15 -24.66
C MET A 1 8.40 11.40 -23.99
N LEU A 2 7.82 10.39 -23.34
CA LEU A 2 6.62 10.55 -22.51
C LEU A 2 7.11 11.06 -21.16
N SER A 3 6.80 12.33 -20.87
CA SER A 3 6.96 12.98 -19.58
C SER A 3 6.37 12.06 -18.49
N ALA A 4 7.15 11.71 -17.47
CA ALA A 4 6.60 11.28 -16.21
C ALA A 4 5.73 12.43 -15.73
N ALA A 5 4.41 12.27 -15.79
CA ALA A 5 3.50 13.22 -15.21
C ALA A 5 3.79 13.25 -13.71
N ALA A 6 4.53 14.27 -13.28
CA ALA A 6 4.56 14.64 -11.87
C ALA A 6 3.08 14.90 -11.51
N PHE A 7 2.53 14.09 -10.62
CA PHE A 7 1.23 14.40 -10.04
C PHE A 7 1.44 15.72 -9.30
N ALA A 8 0.82 16.81 -9.78
CA ALA A 8 0.61 17.95 -8.93
C ALA A 8 -0.08 17.41 -7.67
N ALA A 9 0.19 18.01 -6.50
CA ALA A 9 -0.38 17.57 -5.23
C ALA A 9 -1.90 17.82 -5.20
N ASP A 10 -2.63 17.09 -6.06
CA ASP A 10 -4.07 17.14 -6.10
C ASP A 10 -4.63 16.64 -4.76
N LYS A 11 -5.57 17.37 -4.18
CA LYS A 11 -6.22 17.00 -2.92
C LYS A 11 -6.83 15.60 -2.94
N VAL A 12 -7.25 15.15 -4.13
CA VAL A 12 -7.79 13.81 -4.38
C VAL A 12 -7.26 13.27 -5.69
N VAL A 13 -6.56 12.15 -5.65
CA VAL A 13 -6.12 11.42 -6.85
C VAL A 13 -7.02 10.21 -7.04
N LYS A 14 -7.87 10.24 -8.09
CA LYS A 14 -8.67 9.08 -8.47
C LYS A 14 -7.78 7.99 -9.07
N LEU A 15 -7.91 6.79 -8.55
CA LEU A 15 -7.18 5.63 -9.06
C LEU A 15 -7.98 4.97 -10.20
N PRO A 16 -7.34 4.48 -11.27
CA PRO A 16 -7.99 3.68 -12.28
C PRO A 16 -8.54 2.38 -11.68
N LYS A 17 -9.52 1.79 -12.35
CA LYS A 17 -10.10 0.51 -11.94
C LYS A 17 -9.00 -0.56 -11.89
N PRO A 18 -8.93 -1.40 -10.82
CA PRO A 18 -7.92 -2.44 -10.73
C PRO A 18 -8.01 -3.44 -11.88
N ASN A 19 -6.85 -3.82 -12.44
CA ASN A 19 -6.77 -4.83 -13.48
C ASN A 19 -6.73 -6.24 -12.88
N LEU A 20 -7.88 -6.89 -12.77
CA LEU A 20 -8.00 -8.25 -12.22
C LEU A 20 -7.44 -9.34 -13.15
N ASN A 21 -7.06 -8.99 -14.38
CA ASN A 21 -6.51 -9.92 -15.37
C ASN A 21 -4.97 -9.85 -15.46
N ARG A 22 -4.29 -9.28 -14.48
CA ARG A 22 -2.83 -9.32 -14.43
C ARG A 22 -2.33 -10.77 -14.46
N THR A 23 -1.34 -11.02 -15.29
CA THR A 23 -0.71 -12.34 -15.39
C THR A 23 0.24 -12.57 -14.21
N GLY A 24 0.23 -13.79 -13.71
CA GLY A 24 1.10 -14.24 -12.61
C GLY A 24 0.34 -15.21 -11.72
N THR A 25 0.95 -16.36 -11.43
CA THR A 25 0.35 -17.31 -10.49
C THR A 25 0.85 -17.03 -9.08
N VAL A 26 0.02 -17.33 -8.08
CA VAL A 26 0.40 -17.20 -6.67
C VAL A 26 1.64 -18.05 -6.36
N MET A 27 1.73 -19.28 -6.89
CA MET A 27 2.87 -20.17 -6.66
C MET A 27 4.17 -19.58 -7.23
N LYS A 28 4.11 -18.97 -8.42
CA LYS A 28 5.27 -18.30 -9.00
C LYS A 28 5.66 -17.06 -8.20
N ALA A 29 4.70 -16.25 -7.79
CA ALA A 29 4.96 -15.07 -6.97
C ALA A 29 5.63 -15.45 -5.63
N LEU A 30 5.16 -16.51 -4.97
CA LEU A 30 5.76 -17.02 -3.74
C LEU A 30 7.18 -17.55 -3.94
N SER A 31 7.44 -18.27 -5.04
CA SER A 31 8.76 -18.82 -5.35
C SER A 31 9.81 -17.75 -5.72
N GLU A 32 9.37 -16.61 -6.25
CA GLU A 32 10.23 -15.51 -6.71
C GLU A 32 10.31 -14.34 -5.71
N ARG A 33 9.41 -14.29 -4.71
CA ARG A 33 9.39 -13.22 -3.73
C ARG A 33 10.72 -13.14 -2.96
N GLN A 34 11.34 -11.99 -3.02
CA GLN A 34 12.54 -11.68 -2.23
C GLN A 34 12.53 -10.19 -1.84
N SER A 35 13.25 -9.85 -0.78
CA SER A 35 13.49 -8.45 -0.42
C SER A 35 14.53 -7.85 -1.35
N THR A 36 14.16 -6.79 -2.07
CA THR A 36 15.01 -6.05 -3.00
C THR A 36 15.17 -4.62 -2.52
N ARG A 37 16.41 -4.17 -2.31
CA ARG A 37 16.73 -2.85 -1.73
C ARG A 37 17.33 -1.89 -2.76
N GLU A 38 17.29 -2.26 -4.02
CA GLU A 38 17.68 -1.43 -5.15
C GLU A 38 16.46 -1.14 -6.01
N TYR A 39 16.26 0.12 -6.31
CA TYR A 39 15.08 0.59 -7.05
C TYR A 39 15.51 1.30 -8.33
N ALA A 40 14.75 1.07 -9.40
CA ALA A 40 14.90 1.84 -10.62
C ALA A 40 14.46 3.29 -10.40
N SER A 41 15.06 4.22 -11.12
CA SER A 41 14.66 5.64 -11.11
C SER A 41 13.29 5.89 -11.78
N LYS A 42 12.71 4.85 -12.42
CA LYS A 42 11.41 4.94 -13.07
C LYS A 42 10.30 5.01 -12.03
N ALA A 43 9.47 6.04 -12.13
CA ALA A 43 8.27 6.16 -11.32
C ALA A 43 7.31 4.98 -11.57
N LEU A 44 6.59 4.59 -10.54
CA LEU A 44 5.48 3.64 -10.67
C LEU A 44 4.35 4.29 -11.47
N THR A 45 3.73 3.55 -12.39
CA THR A 45 2.56 4.08 -13.10
C THR A 45 1.35 4.17 -12.16
N LEU A 46 0.42 5.08 -12.46
CA LEU A 46 -0.81 5.18 -11.67
C LEU A 46 -1.62 3.86 -11.71
N ALA A 47 -1.56 3.12 -12.81
CA ALA A 47 -2.20 1.82 -12.94
C ALA A 47 -1.53 0.77 -12.03
N ASP A 48 -0.18 0.73 -11.99
CA ASP A 48 0.52 -0.18 -11.09
C ASP A 48 0.27 0.16 -9.63
N LEU A 49 0.26 1.45 -9.28
CA LEU A 49 -0.04 1.91 -7.93
C LEU A 49 -1.49 1.56 -7.54
N SER A 50 -2.44 1.74 -8.45
CA SER A 50 -3.84 1.37 -8.26
C SER A 50 -3.99 -0.12 -7.94
N ASP A 51 -3.40 -0.98 -8.78
CA ASP A 51 -3.48 -2.43 -8.61
C ASP A 51 -2.78 -2.88 -7.31
N LEU A 52 -1.63 -2.27 -6.98
CA LEU A 52 -0.90 -2.53 -5.74
C LEU A 52 -1.75 -2.20 -4.50
N LEU A 53 -2.39 -1.04 -4.48
CA LEU A 53 -3.21 -0.59 -3.34
C LEU A 53 -4.48 -1.44 -3.20
N TRP A 54 -5.08 -1.80 -4.33
CA TRP A 54 -6.23 -2.71 -4.31
C TRP A 54 -5.81 -4.10 -3.80
N ALA A 55 -4.70 -4.64 -4.27
CA ALA A 55 -4.18 -5.92 -3.78
C ALA A 55 -3.85 -5.87 -2.29
N ALA A 56 -3.25 -4.78 -1.82
CA ALA A 56 -2.90 -4.58 -0.42
C ALA A 56 -4.12 -4.64 0.51
N ASN A 57 -5.11 -3.77 0.29
CA ASN A 57 -6.24 -3.62 1.20
C ASN A 57 -7.50 -3.03 0.52
N GLY A 58 -7.70 -3.28 -0.77
CA GLY A 58 -8.86 -2.82 -1.53
C GLY A 58 -10.14 -3.57 -1.22
N ILE A 59 -11.29 -3.05 -1.68
CA ILE A 59 -12.57 -3.73 -1.54
C ILE A 59 -12.73 -4.74 -2.68
N ASN A 60 -12.89 -6.03 -2.35
CA ASN A 60 -13.11 -7.11 -3.31
C ASN A 60 -14.52 -7.71 -3.24
N ARG A 61 -15.31 -7.35 -2.24
CA ARG A 61 -16.71 -7.72 -2.06
C ARG A 61 -17.51 -6.45 -1.73
N SER A 62 -17.90 -5.73 -2.79
CA SER A 62 -18.48 -4.40 -2.70
C SER A 62 -19.81 -4.36 -1.94
N ASP A 63 -20.64 -5.39 -2.09
CA ASP A 63 -21.91 -5.58 -1.41
C ASP A 63 -21.77 -5.70 0.11
N ALA A 64 -20.69 -6.32 0.57
CA ALA A 64 -20.38 -6.53 1.98
C ALA A 64 -19.29 -5.57 2.51
N GLY A 65 -18.72 -4.70 1.68
CA GLY A 65 -17.64 -3.78 2.03
C GLY A 65 -16.36 -4.48 2.52
N LYS A 66 -16.16 -5.77 2.16
CA LYS A 66 -15.02 -6.54 2.63
C LYS A 66 -13.82 -6.38 1.73
N ARG A 67 -12.63 -6.54 2.31
CA ARG A 67 -11.35 -6.23 1.68
C ARG A 67 -10.60 -7.46 1.17
N THR A 68 -9.57 -7.22 0.38
CA THR A 68 -8.59 -8.24 -0.04
C THR A 68 -7.82 -8.82 1.14
N ALA A 69 -7.48 -7.99 2.13
CA ALA A 69 -6.90 -8.43 3.39
C ALA A 69 -8.01 -8.71 4.42
N PRO A 70 -8.07 -9.90 5.05
CA PRO A 70 -8.91 -10.10 6.22
C PRO A 70 -8.38 -9.28 7.41
N SER A 71 -9.25 -8.97 8.36
CA SER A 71 -8.87 -8.36 9.63
C SER A 71 -9.61 -9.00 10.79
N ALA A 72 -9.00 -8.98 11.97
CA ALA A 72 -9.59 -9.52 13.19
C ALA A 72 -10.95 -8.87 13.43
N MET A 73 -11.98 -9.68 13.67
CA MET A 73 -13.37 -9.24 13.84
C MET A 73 -13.90 -8.31 12.72
N ASN A 74 -13.30 -8.35 11.54
CA ASN A 74 -13.60 -7.44 10.41
C ASN A 74 -13.50 -5.95 10.79
N LYS A 75 -12.57 -5.58 11.66
CA LYS A 75 -12.39 -4.20 12.13
C LYS A 75 -11.77 -3.29 11.08
N GLN A 76 -11.12 -3.88 10.04
CA GLN A 76 -10.49 -3.14 8.94
C GLN A 76 -9.61 -2.00 9.44
N ASP A 77 -8.86 -2.31 10.50
CA ASP A 77 -8.09 -1.36 11.30
C ASP A 77 -6.87 -0.80 10.59
N VAL A 78 -6.38 -1.47 9.54
CA VAL A 78 -5.16 -1.06 8.83
C VAL A 78 -5.46 0.01 7.80
N ASP A 79 -4.92 1.20 8.04
CA ASP A 79 -4.88 2.29 7.10
C ASP A 79 -3.56 2.25 6.31
N VAL A 80 -3.64 2.47 4.99
CA VAL A 80 -2.49 2.44 4.07
C VAL A 80 -2.16 3.87 3.65
N TYR A 81 -1.02 4.37 4.11
CA TYR A 81 -0.49 5.67 3.68
C TYR A 81 0.47 5.47 2.51
N VAL A 82 0.37 6.32 1.52
CA VAL A 82 1.18 6.30 0.30
C VAL A 82 2.04 7.54 0.28
N ILE A 83 3.35 7.36 0.38
CA ILE A 83 4.32 8.46 0.42
C ILE A 83 5.01 8.54 -0.94
N LEU A 84 4.75 9.61 -1.64
CA LEU A 84 5.29 9.95 -2.96
C LEU A 84 6.22 11.17 -2.84
N SER A 85 6.92 11.50 -3.92
CA SER A 85 7.78 12.69 -3.98
C SER A 85 7.01 14.01 -3.83
N GLU A 86 5.75 14.04 -4.27
CA GLU A 86 4.88 15.23 -4.27
C GLU A 86 4.01 15.33 -3.03
N GLY A 87 3.80 14.24 -2.29
CA GLY A 87 2.93 14.28 -1.11
C GLY A 87 2.75 12.94 -0.41
N SER A 88 2.13 13.03 0.75
CA SER A 88 1.67 11.89 1.54
C SER A 88 0.16 11.79 1.45
N TYR A 89 -0.34 10.61 1.16
CA TYR A 89 -1.76 10.35 0.91
C TYR A 89 -2.27 9.21 1.77
N LEU A 90 -3.55 9.27 2.13
CA LEU A 90 -4.29 8.14 2.69
C LEU A 90 -5.08 7.44 1.58
N TYR A 91 -4.91 6.13 1.45
CA TYR A 91 -5.70 5.33 0.53
C TYR A 91 -7.13 5.14 1.04
N ASP A 92 -8.09 5.66 0.30
CA ASP A 92 -9.52 5.44 0.50
C ASP A 92 -9.97 4.23 -0.35
N ALA A 93 -10.06 3.08 0.26
CA ALA A 93 -10.46 1.86 -0.43
C ALA A 93 -11.92 1.88 -0.90
N LYS A 94 -12.80 2.64 -0.23
CA LYS A 94 -14.23 2.74 -0.58
C LYS A 94 -14.44 3.45 -1.91
N ASN A 95 -13.71 4.55 -2.11
CA ASN A 95 -13.80 5.37 -3.31
C ASN A 95 -12.68 5.06 -4.32
N HIS A 96 -11.77 4.15 -3.96
CA HIS A 96 -10.57 3.78 -4.71
C HIS A 96 -9.81 5.02 -5.19
N GLN A 97 -9.34 5.80 -4.22
CA GLN A 97 -8.65 7.06 -4.44
C GLN A 97 -7.59 7.32 -3.37
N LEU A 98 -6.72 8.28 -3.64
CA LEU A 98 -5.77 8.82 -2.66
C LEU A 98 -6.28 10.18 -2.20
N ASN A 99 -6.34 10.38 -0.89
CA ASN A 99 -6.66 11.66 -0.26
C ASN A 99 -5.38 12.29 0.27
N LEU A 100 -5.05 13.49 -0.18
CA LEU A 100 -3.85 14.22 0.25
C LEU A 100 -3.92 14.53 1.75
N ILE A 101 -2.85 14.18 2.47
CA ILE A 101 -2.65 14.48 3.89
C ILE A 101 -1.65 15.63 4.07
N ALA A 102 -0.53 15.58 3.31
CA ALA A 102 0.50 16.61 3.37
C ALA A 102 1.22 16.71 2.03
N GLU A 103 1.51 17.94 1.59
CA GLU A 103 2.34 18.21 0.41
C GLU A 103 3.83 18.06 0.74
N GLY A 104 4.64 17.65 -0.24
CA GLY A 104 6.08 17.53 -0.13
C GLY A 104 6.60 16.11 0.00
N ASP A 105 7.92 15.94 -0.12
CA ASP A 105 8.59 14.64 -0.12
C ASP A 105 8.95 14.19 1.30
N TYR A 106 8.18 13.28 1.84
CA TYR A 106 8.40 12.66 3.17
C TYR A 106 9.04 11.27 3.12
N ARG A 107 9.48 10.77 1.94
CA ARG A 107 10.13 9.44 1.82
C ARG A 107 11.37 9.34 2.70
N GLY A 108 12.10 10.45 2.86
CA GLY A 108 13.24 10.52 3.77
C GLY A 108 12.88 10.36 5.25
N ALA A 109 11.72 10.88 5.66
CA ALA A 109 11.25 10.78 7.06
C ALA A 109 10.83 9.35 7.42
N VAL A 110 10.17 8.64 6.49
CA VAL A 110 9.73 7.26 6.73
C VAL A 110 10.84 6.22 6.56
N ALA A 111 12.01 6.63 6.08
CA ALA A 111 13.14 5.73 5.83
C ALA A 111 13.75 5.12 7.11
N GLY A 112 13.48 5.66 8.30
CA GLY A 112 13.97 5.11 9.57
C GLY A 112 15.49 4.91 9.63
N GLY A 113 16.28 5.75 8.95
CA GLY A 113 17.75 5.61 8.84
C GLY A 113 18.22 4.68 7.70
N GLN A 114 17.32 4.01 6.99
CA GLN A 114 17.65 3.12 5.88
C GLN A 114 17.76 3.91 4.57
N ALA A 115 18.99 4.21 4.13
CA ALA A 115 19.23 5.10 2.99
C ALA A 115 18.54 4.65 1.68
N PHE A 116 18.45 3.35 1.43
CA PHE A 116 17.81 2.81 0.22
C PHE A 116 16.32 3.15 0.12
N VAL A 117 15.61 3.32 1.24
CA VAL A 117 14.18 3.68 1.24
C VAL A 117 13.95 5.06 0.61
N LYS A 118 14.90 5.99 0.77
CA LYS A 118 14.81 7.34 0.18
C LYS A 118 14.79 7.32 -1.35
N THR A 119 15.32 6.25 -1.97
CA THR A 119 15.39 6.12 -3.44
C THR A 119 14.19 5.40 -4.02
N ALA A 120 13.34 4.76 -3.18
CA ALA A 120 12.12 4.13 -3.64
C ALA A 120 11.14 5.18 -4.21
N PRO A 121 10.54 4.94 -5.39
CA PRO A 121 9.56 5.88 -5.95
C PRO A 121 8.29 6.00 -5.09
N VAL A 122 7.96 4.97 -4.33
CA VAL A 122 6.81 4.91 -3.42
C VAL A 122 7.22 4.24 -2.12
N SER A 123 6.82 4.80 -0.99
CA SER A 123 6.85 4.10 0.30
C SER A 123 5.43 3.93 0.81
N LEU A 124 5.11 2.74 1.29
CA LEU A 124 3.82 2.44 1.93
C LEU A 124 4.03 2.34 3.44
N VAL A 125 3.23 3.10 4.20
CA VAL A 125 3.22 3.04 5.66
C VAL A 125 1.89 2.43 6.08
N LEU A 126 1.95 1.33 6.83
CA LEU A 126 0.79 0.61 7.33
C LEU A 126 0.58 0.98 8.79
N ILE A 127 -0.57 1.55 9.10
CA ILE A 127 -0.92 1.96 10.47
C ILE A 127 -2.19 1.22 10.88
N SER A 128 -2.10 0.39 11.92
CA SER A 128 -3.29 -0.17 12.54
C SER A 128 -3.87 0.82 13.55
N ASP A 129 -5.09 1.25 13.32
CA ASP A 129 -5.86 2.00 14.31
C ASP A 129 -6.43 1.02 15.34
N VAL A 130 -5.63 0.73 16.36
CA VAL A 130 -5.97 -0.23 17.42
C VAL A 130 -7.24 0.18 18.20
N SER A 131 -7.62 1.45 18.16
CA SER A 131 -8.86 1.92 18.82
C SER A 131 -10.13 1.29 18.22
N ARG A 132 -10.07 0.81 16.96
CA ARG A 132 -11.18 0.08 16.33
C ARG A 132 -11.49 -1.26 17.01
N PHE A 133 -10.55 -1.80 17.81
CA PHE A 133 -10.78 -2.96 18.68
C PHE A 133 -11.31 -2.58 20.08
N GLY A 134 -11.41 -1.28 20.39
CA GLY A 134 -11.79 -0.73 21.68
C GLY A 134 -10.59 -0.18 22.45
N ASP A 135 -10.23 -0.81 23.58
CA ASP A 135 -9.11 -0.33 24.40
C ASP A 135 -7.76 -0.56 23.72
N ALA A 136 -7.14 0.52 23.23
CA ALA A 136 -5.86 0.49 22.53
C ALA A 136 -4.65 0.08 23.42
N GLN A 137 -4.80 0.13 24.75
CA GLN A 137 -3.74 -0.27 25.69
C GLN A 137 -3.70 -1.78 25.92
N LYS A 138 -4.76 -2.51 25.54
CA LYS A 138 -4.76 -3.97 25.66
C LYS A 138 -3.78 -4.60 24.68
N ILE A 139 -2.81 -5.34 25.21
CA ILE A 139 -1.80 -6.05 24.40
C ILE A 139 -2.42 -6.96 23.34
N GLN A 140 -3.55 -7.60 23.64
CA GLN A 140 -4.27 -8.44 22.69
C GLN A 140 -4.75 -7.66 21.47
N ASN A 141 -5.25 -6.43 21.66
CA ASN A 141 -5.69 -5.56 20.57
C ASN A 141 -4.51 -5.08 19.73
N GLN A 142 -3.39 -4.76 20.39
CA GLN A 142 -2.13 -4.39 19.69
C GLN A 142 -1.59 -5.57 18.87
N LEU A 143 -1.63 -6.79 19.40
CA LEU A 143 -1.23 -8.00 18.66
C LEU A 143 -2.14 -8.25 17.46
N MET A 144 -3.47 -8.10 17.59
CA MET A 144 -4.39 -8.23 16.46
C MET A 144 -4.05 -7.20 15.36
N GLY A 145 -3.85 -5.93 15.74
CA GLY A 145 -3.46 -4.89 14.77
C GLY A 145 -2.13 -5.17 14.08
N ALA A 146 -1.13 -5.67 14.79
CA ALA A 146 0.14 -6.06 14.22
C ALA A 146 0.00 -7.24 13.22
N MET A 147 -0.83 -8.23 13.55
CA MET A 147 -1.13 -9.37 12.66
C MET A 147 -1.85 -8.90 11.40
N ASP A 148 -2.86 -8.05 11.53
CA ASP A 148 -3.64 -7.52 10.40
C ASP A 148 -2.74 -6.67 9.46
N ALA A 149 -1.85 -5.84 10.02
CA ALA A 149 -0.84 -5.12 9.23
C ALA A 149 0.12 -6.08 8.51
N GLY A 150 0.53 -7.17 9.14
CA GLY A 150 1.35 -8.22 8.54
C GLY A 150 0.66 -8.89 7.34
N ILE A 151 -0.65 -9.11 7.41
CA ILE A 151 -1.44 -9.67 6.29
C ILE A 151 -1.46 -8.69 5.11
N VAL A 152 -1.69 -7.40 5.35
CA VAL A 152 -1.65 -6.36 4.30
C VAL A 152 -0.25 -6.30 3.67
N SER A 153 0.81 -6.32 4.48
CA SER A 153 2.21 -6.34 4.03
C SER A 153 2.50 -7.56 3.14
N GLN A 154 2.00 -8.74 3.50
CA GLN A 154 2.18 -9.94 2.69
C GLN A 154 1.43 -9.86 1.35
N ASN A 155 0.22 -9.29 1.30
CA ASN A 155 -0.49 -9.02 0.05
C ASN A 155 0.36 -8.13 -0.88
N ILE A 156 0.96 -7.06 -0.34
CA ILE A 156 1.87 -6.17 -1.06
C ILE A 156 3.04 -6.97 -1.64
N SER A 157 3.70 -7.78 -0.80
CA SER A 157 4.88 -8.55 -1.19
C SER A 157 4.58 -9.55 -2.32
N ILE A 158 3.45 -10.27 -2.23
CA ILE A 158 3.02 -11.23 -3.26
C ILE A 158 2.66 -10.50 -4.55
N PHE A 159 1.91 -9.39 -4.47
CA PHE A 159 1.56 -8.60 -5.64
C PHE A 159 2.82 -8.06 -6.34
N CYS A 160 3.74 -7.46 -5.58
CA CYS A 160 4.98 -6.93 -6.15
C CYS A 160 5.79 -8.01 -6.87
N SER A 161 5.93 -9.20 -6.27
CA SER A 161 6.60 -10.33 -6.91
C SER A 161 5.92 -10.73 -8.22
N ALA A 162 4.59 -10.88 -8.24
CA ALA A 162 3.82 -11.21 -9.44
C ALA A 162 3.93 -10.13 -10.51
N ALA A 163 3.95 -8.85 -10.13
CA ALA A 163 4.01 -7.69 -11.01
C ALA A 163 5.44 -7.30 -11.42
N LYS A 164 6.47 -8.03 -10.94
CA LYS A 164 7.90 -7.73 -11.16
C LYS A 164 8.29 -6.34 -10.62
N LEU A 165 7.73 -5.96 -9.49
CA LEU A 165 8.08 -4.77 -8.75
C LEU A 165 9.03 -5.13 -7.60
N ALA A 166 10.07 -4.31 -7.39
CA ALA A 166 10.96 -4.43 -6.24
C ALA A 166 10.23 -4.01 -4.96
N THR A 167 10.40 -4.78 -3.88
CA THR A 167 9.85 -4.47 -2.55
C THR A 167 10.73 -5.06 -1.45
N VAL A 168 10.59 -4.53 -0.25
CA VAL A 168 11.27 -5.00 0.97
C VAL A 168 10.25 -5.12 2.08
#